data_404aec87617bbcb68b1a7bda5249b796
#
_entry.id   404aec87617bbcb68b1a7bda5249b796
#
_cell.length_a   1.000
_cell.length_b   1.000
_cell.length_c   1.000
_cell.angle_alpha   90.00
_cell.angle_beta   90.00
_cell.angle_gamma   90.00
#
_symmetry.space_group_name_H-M   'P 1'
#
loop_
_entity.id
_entity.type
_entity.pdbx_description
1 polymer ?
#
loop_
_entity_poly.entity_id
_entity_poly.type
_entity_poly.pdbx_seq_one_letter_code
_entity_poly.pdbx_strand_id
1 'polypeptide(L)'
;SGVMFEGYDENLYRMCKEAGLEAHFWKWTMNRAELLNVHPDWFAVNRKGESTHDKPAYVDYYRFLCPNHEGVAQYLADDYVKIAHLPYVDGVHLDYVRFPDVVLPVSLWKNYGIEQTSEHFEYDYCYCEVCRAKFKAQTGRDPLELKYPMEDQSWINFRLDAITRVVDRITEAVKADGKAISAAVFPGPSMAKKMVRQDWGNWTLDAYFPMIYNGFYYEGPEWIGRSVQESVKTVDGRAKVYAGLMFPDIKNDFEKALDEAFDNGASGVSFFDGPSDEYLHKFKAYLDKKGLKTE
;
A
#
# COMPACT_ATOMS: atom_id res chain seq x y z
N SER A 1 6.13 19.99 -1.70
CA SER A 1 6.91 18.93 -1.01
C SER A 1 6.30 18.61 0.33
N GLY A 2 6.40 17.37 0.80
CA GLY A 2 5.77 16.94 2.06
C GLY A 2 6.53 15.84 2.78
N VAL A 3 6.09 15.56 3.99
CA VAL A 3 6.61 14.50 4.87
C VAL A 3 5.45 13.62 5.33
N MET A 4 5.72 12.33 5.51
CA MET A 4 4.78 11.36 6.04
C MET A 4 5.29 10.85 7.37
N PHE A 5 4.46 10.94 8.42
CA PHE A 5 4.82 10.53 9.78
C PHE A 5 3.91 9.42 10.26
N GLU A 6 4.50 8.39 10.85
CA GLU A 6 3.78 7.43 11.69
C GLU A 6 3.59 8.05 13.08
N GLY A 7 2.34 8.30 13.44
CA GLY A 7 2.00 8.96 14.69
C GLY A 7 1.88 10.49 14.57
N TYR A 8 1.41 11.10 15.65
CA TYR A 8 1.11 12.52 15.69
C TYR A 8 1.89 13.24 16.81
N ASP A 9 2.62 14.26 16.41
CA ASP A 9 3.22 15.26 17.28
C ASP A 9 2.85 16.67 16.75
N GLU A 10 2.03 17.40 17.47
CA GLU A 10 1.50 18.69 17.03
C GLU A 10 2.61 19.70 16.71
N ASN A 11 3.69 19.71 17.49
CA ASN A 11 4.80 20.64 17.24
C ASN A 11 5.53 20.30 15.94
N LEU A 12 5.77 19.02 15.68
CA LEU A 12 6.42 18.58 14.44
C LEU A 12 5.58 18.93 13.22
N TYR A 13 4.26 18.67 13.27
CA TYR A 13 3.34 19.02 12.18
C TYR A 13 3.27 20.53 11.95
N ARG A 14 3.22 21.32 13.03
CA ARG A 14 3.27 22.78 12.94
C ARG A 14 4.59 23.28 12.32
N MET A 15 5.73 22.72 12.72
CA MET A 15 7.04 23.08 12.13
C MET A 15 7.08 22.79 10.62
N CYS A 16 6.48 21.70 10.15
CA CYS A 16 6.36 21.42 8.72
C CYS A 16 5.59 22.52 8.00
N LYS A 17 4.46 22.97 8.55
CA LYS A 17 3.67 24.08 8.00
C LYS A 17 4.46 25.38 7.95
N GLU A 18 5.17 25.72 9.01
CA GLU A 18 6.03 26.90 9.09
C GLU A 18 7.17 26.87 8.05
N ALA A 19 7.64 25.65 7.73
CA ALA A 19 8.65 25.42 6.69
C ALA A 19 8.06 25.33 5.25
N GLY A 20 6.75 25.46 5.08
CA GLY A 20 6.08 25.34 3.78
C GLY A 20 5.98 23.90 3.26
N LEU A 21 6.05 22.92 4.15
CA LEU A 21 5.89 21.48 3.83
C LEU A 21 4.48 21.00 4.17
N GLU A 22 3.95 20.12 3.33
CA GLU A 22 2.76 19.35 3.69
C GLU A 22 3.14 18.24 4.69
N ALA A 23 2.29 18.03 5.70
CA ALA A 23 2.46 17.00 6.70
C ALA A 23 1.30 15.99 6.63
N HIS A 24 1.61 14.77 6.23
CA HIS A 24 0.65 13.70 6.05
C HIS A 24 0.81 12.66 7.16
N PHE A 25 -0.32 12.17 7.67
CA PHE A 25 -0.32 11.10 8.66
C PHE A 25 -0.28 9.75 7.94
N TRP A 26 0.82 9.00 8.12
CA TRP A 26 1.01 7.65 7.59
C TRP A 26 0.51 6.61 8.59
N LYS A 27 -0.33 5.69 8.14
CA LYS A 27 -0.89 4.65 9.01
C LYS A 27 -1.15 3.35 8.26
N TRP A 28 -0.92 2.24 8.96
CA TRP A 28 -1.29 0.92 8.47
C TRP A 28 -2.81 0.76 8.47
N THR A 29 -3.38 0.35 7.36
CA THR A 29 -4.82 0.34 7.15
C THR A 29 -5.45 -0.99 7.56
N MET A 30 -5.06 -2.09 6.91
CA MET A 30 -5.65 -3.40 7.19
C MET A 30 -4.91 -4.18 8.28
N ASN A 31 -3.69 -3.80 8.62
CA ASN A 31 -2.90 -4.46 9.66
C ASN A 31 -3.09 -3.74 11.01
N ARG A 32 -3.90 -4.34 11.92
CA ARG A 32 -4.45 -3.66 13.11
C ARG A 32 -4.36 -4.52 14.38
N ALA A 33 -3.16 -4.63 14.92
CA ALA A 33 -2.92 -5.41 16.14
C ALA A 33 -3.69 -4.90 17.37
N GLU A 34 -4.01 -3.60 17.42
CA GLU A 34 -4.78 -3.00 18.51
C GLU A 34 -6.21 -3.54 18.64
N LEU A 35 -6.72 -4.18 17.61
CA LEU A 35 -8.08 -4.76 17.61
C LEU A 35 -8.13 -6.21 18.08
N LEU A 36 -7.00 -6.85 18.37
CA LEU A 36 -6.94 -8.26 18.78
C LEU A 36 -7.90 -8.60 19.94
N ASN A 37 -7.99 -7.75 20.94
CA ASN A 37 -8.85 -7.98 22.11
C ASN A 37 -10.22 -7.31 21.99
N VAL A 38 -10.49 -6.54 20.93
CA VAL A 38 -11.73 -5.78 20.75
C VAL A 38 -12.64 -6.49 19.74
N HIS A 39 -12.07 -6.91 18.63
CA HIS A 39 -12.77 -7.54 17.51
C HIS A 39 -12.00 -8.76 16.98
N PRO A 40 -11.87 -9.83 17.77
CA PRO A 40 -11.13 -11.03 17.37
C PRO A 40 -11.71 -11.72 16.11
N ASP A 41 -13.01 -11.55 15.87
CA ASP A 41 -13.75 -12.06 14.71
C ASP A 41 -13.48 -11.31 13.40
N TRP A 42 -12.85 -10.13 13.47
CA TRP A 42 -12.57 -9.30 12.27
C TRP A 42 -11.32 -9.75 11.50
N PHE A 43 -10.50 -10.62 12.09
CA PHE A 43 -9.21 -10.98 11.47
C PHE A 43 -9.36 -11.95 10.31
N ALA A 44 -8.51 -11.77 9.30
CA ALA A 44 -8.53 -12.55 8.09
C ALA A 44 -8.12 -14.01 8.36
N VAL A 45 -8.77 -14.97 7.68
CA VAL A 45 -8.53 -16.40 7.83
C VAL A 45 -7.98 -16.95 6.52
N ASN A 46 -6.89 -17.72 6.56
CA ASN A 46 -6.33 -18.35 5.37
C ASN A 46 -7.15 -19.59 4.94
N ARG A 47 -6.77 -20.18 3.83
CA ARG A 47 -7.46 -21.37 3.31
C ARG A 47 -7.34 -22.61 4.20
N LYS A 48 -6.35 -22.66 5.09
CA LYS A 48 -6.20 -23.74 6.08
C LYS A 48 -7.07 -23.55 7.33
N GLY A 49 -7.82 -22.44 7.42
CA GLY A 49 -8.62 -22.10 8.58
C GLY A 49 -7.86 -21.39 9.70
N GLU A 50 -6.64 -20.92 9.45
CA GLU A 50 -5.80 -20.22 10.43
C GLU A 50 -6.07 -18.70 10.35
N SER A 51 -6.39 -18.09 11.48
CA SER A 51 -6.65 -16.65 11.58
C SER A 51 -5.35 -15.86 11.76
N THR A 52 -5.25 -14.66 11.15
CA THR A 52 -4.20 -13.72 11.46
C THR A 52 -4.28 -13.18 12.90
N HIS A 53 -5.38 -13.45 13.61
CA HIS A 53 -5.49 -13.20 15.05
C HIS A 53 -4.54 -14.09 15.85
N ASP A 54 -4.51 -15.40 15.56
CA ASP A 54 -3.77 -16.39 16.36
C ASP A 54 -2.47 -16.82 15.68
N LYS A 55 -2.51 -16.94 14.35
CA LYS A 55 -1.40 -17.43 13.54
C LYS A 55 -1.20 -16.54 12.30
N PRO A 56 -0.57 -15.38 12.44
CA PRO A 56 -0.31 -14.50 11.32
C PRO A 56 0.67 -15.11 10.31
N ALA A 57 0.56 -14.69 9.04
CA ALA A 57 1.49 -15.07 8.01
C ALA A 57 2.87 -14.43 8.25
N TYR A 58 3.95 -15.16 8.06
CA TYR A 58 5.35 -14.73 8.06
C TYR A 58 5.87 -14.14 9.37
N VAL A 59 5.22 -13.11 9.92
CA VAL A 59 5.69 -12.31 11.07
C VAL A 59 4.56 -12.02 12.04
N ASP A 60 4.90 -11.93 13.35
CA ASP A 60 3.92 -11.80 14.42
C ASP A 60 3.08 -10.53 14.35
N TYR A 61 3.57 -9.47 13.72
CA TYR A 61 2.83 -8.21 13.59
C TYR A 61 1.84 -8.18 12.41
N TYR A 62 1.76 -9.24 11.57
CA TYR A 62 0.79 -9.32 10.47
C TYR A 62 -0.62 -9.65 10.98
N ARG A 63 -1.27 -8.67 11.60
CA ARG A 63 -2.63 -8.79 12.17
C ARG A 63 -3.66 -8.16 11.23
N PHE A 64 -3.81 -8.77 10.06
CA PHE A 64 -4.68 -8.26 9.00
C PHE A 64 -6.15 -8.52 9.25
N LEU A 65 -6.98 -7.48 9.05
CA LEU A 65 -8.43 -7.57 9.11
C LEU A 65 -9.02 -8.16 7.83
N CYS A 66 -10.22 -8.72 7.95
CA CYS A 66 -11.03 -9.15 6.80
C CYS A 66 -11.75 -7.93 6.19
N PRO A 67 -11.49 -7.54 4.92
CA PRO A 67 -12.12 -6.38 4.30
C PRO A 67 -13.63 -6.58 4.03
N ASN A 68 -14.13 -7.80 4.10
CA ASN A 68 -15.54 -8.12 3.90
C ASN A 68 -16.37 -8.11 5.19
N HIS A 69 -15.73 -7.97 6.36
CA HIS A 69 -16.48 -7.83 7.61
C HIS A 69 -17.14 -6.44 7.66
N GLU A 70 -18.45 -6.40 7.99
CA GLU A 70 -19.26 -5.18 7.86
C GLU A 70 -18.73 -3.98 8.66
N GLY A 71 -18.22 -4.22 9.87
CA GLY A 71 -17.70 -3.16 10.74
C GLY A 71 -16.34 -2.60 10.32
N VAL A 72 -15.55 -3.35 9.53
CA VAL A 72 -14.14 -3.00 9.25
C VAL A 72 -14.03 -1.71 8.43
N ALA A 73 -14.73 -1.60 7.32
CA ALA A 73 -14.64 -0.43 6.46
C ALA A 73 -15.11 0.85 7.17
N GLN A 74 -16.18 0.76 7.96
CA GLN A 74 -16.69 1.90 8.73
C GLN A 74 -15.71 2.29 9.85
N TYR A 75 -15.20 1.33 10.61
CA TYR A 75 -14.21 1.58 11.65
C TYR A 75 -12.97 2.31 11.10
N LEU A 76 -12.45 1.83 9.96
CA LEU A 76 -11.28 2.45 9.33
C LEU A 76 -11.58 3.85 8.81
N ALA A 77 -12.75 4.09 8.21
CA ALA A 77 -13.15 5.42 7.77
C ALA A 77 -13.25 6.39 8.96
N ASP A 78 -13.90 6.00 10.04
CA ASP A 78 -14.03 6.83 11.25
C ASP A 78 -12.66 7.12 11.90
N ASP A 79 -11.74 6.15 11.87
CA ASP A 79 -10.39 6.31 12.39
C ASP A 79 -9.58 7.32 11.56
N TYR A 80 -9.65 7.22 10.22
CA TYR A 80 -8.96 8.17 9.33
C TYR A 80 -9.56 9.58 9.37
N VAL A 81 -10.87 9.73 9.56
CA VAL A 81 -11.51 11.04 9.75
C VAL A 81 -11.02 11.70 11.04
N LYS A 82 -10.93 10.95 12.14
CA LYS A 82 -10.36 11.48 13.40
C LYS A 82 -8.93 11.98 13.21
N ILE A 83 -8.12 11.24 12.47
CA ILE A 83 -6.74 11.64 12.15
C ILE A 83 -6.73 12.90 11.27
N ALA A 84 -7.57 12.95 10.25
CA ALA A 84 -7.66 14.07 9.31
C ALA A 84 -8.04 15.39 10.01
N HIS A 85 -8.75 15.33 11.14
CA HIS A 85 -9.11 16.49 11.98
C HIS A 85 -8.00 16.95 12.94
N LEU A 86 -6.90 16.22 13.07
CA LEU A 86 -5.80 16.66 13.96
C LEU A 86 -5.19 17.97 13.42
N PRO A 87 -4.77 18.89 14.29
CA PRO A 87 -4.16 20.16 13.89
C PRO A 87 -2.98 19.97 12.93
N TYR A 88 -2.89 20.81 11.91
CA TYR A 88 -1.79 20.84 10.92
C TYR A 88 -1.65 19.58 10.04
N VAL A 89 -2.54 18.61 10.14
CA VAL A 89 -2.59 17.46 9.21
C VAL A 89 -3.17 17.92 7.88
N ASP A 90 -2.40 17.79 6.80
CA ASP A 90 -2.82 18.14 5.44
C ASP A 90 -3.55 17.01 4.75
N GLY A 91 -3.18 15.77 5.07
CA GLY A 91 -3.78 14.59 4.48
C GLY A 91 -3.42 13.31 5.22
N VAL A 92 -3.97 12.22 4.76
CA VAL A 92 -3.69 10.87 5.27
C VAL A 92 -3.03 10.02 4.20
N HIS A 93 -2.11 9.16 4.63
CA HIS A 93 -1.39 8.24 3.77
C HIS A 93 -1.65 6.81 4.21
N LEU A 94 -2.36 6.05 3.36
CA LEU A 94 -2.71 4.66 3.60
C LEU A 94 -1.52 3.77 3.32
N ASP A 95 -1.19 2.89 4.26
CA ASP A 95 -0.25 1.79 4.02
C ASP A 95 -0.90 0.47 4.44
N TYR A 96 -0.32 -0.66 4.06
CA TYR A 96 -0.90 -1.99 4.32
C TYR A 96 -2.39 -2.10 3.94
N VAL A 97 -2.82 -1.35 2.94
CA VAL A 97 -4.21 -1.37 2.41
C VAL A 97 -4.33 -2.51 1.39
N ARG A 98 -4.23 -3.74 1.89
CA ARG A 98 -4.08 -4.96 1.13
C ARG A 98 -4.36 -6.20 1.98
N PHE A 99 -4.34 -7.38 1.36
CA PHE A 99 -4.21 -8.65 2.09
C PHE A 99 -2.76 -8.91 2.51
N PRO A 100 -2.50 -9.89 3.41
CA PRO A 100 -1.16 -10.43 3.60
C PRO A 100 -0.54 -10.83 2.26
N ASP A 101 0.78 -10.86 2.22
CA ASP A 101 1.50 -11.24 1.00
C ASP A 101 1.12 -12.68 0.61
N VAL A 102 0.48 -12.83 -0.54
CA VAL A 102 0.18 -14.14 -1.14
C VAL A 102 1.47 -14.74 -1.68
N VAL A 103 2.33 -13.86 -2.24
CA VAL A 103 3.69 -14.17 -2.64
C VAL A 103 4.59 -13.03 -2.16
N LEU A 104 5.61 -13.35 -1.38
CA LEU A 104 6.60 -12.38 -0.91
C LEU A 104 7.52 -11.92 -2.05
N PRO A 105 8.08 -10.71 -1.95
CA PRO A 105 9.24 -10.32 -2.75
C PRO A 105 10.37 -11.35 -2.64
N VAL A 106 10.99 -11.67 -3.78
CA VAL A 106 11.93 -12.80 -3.90
C VAL A 106 13.13 -12.71 -2.96
N SER A 107 13.59 -11.50 -2.62
CA SER A 107 14.73 -11.31 -1.70
C SER A 107 14.41 -11.74 -0.27
N LEU A 108 13.13 -11.78 0.10
CA LEU A 108 12.68 -12.13 1.45
C LEU A 108 12.53 -13.66 1.65
N TRP A 109 12.46 -14.45 0.58
CA TRP A 109 12.21 -15.89 0.67
C TRP A 109 13.17 -16.61 1.60
N LYS A 110 14.46 -16.32 1.47
CA LYS A 110 15.48 -16.94 2.32
C LYS A 110 15.32 -16.62 3.81
N ASN A 111 14.76 -15.47 4.14
CA ASN A 111 14.59 -15.05 5.55
C ASN A 111 13.54 -15.92 6.26
N TYR A 112 12.62 -16.50 5.50
CA TYR A 112 11.54 -17.36 5.99
C TYR A 112 11.75 -18.84 5.64
N GLY A 113 12.85 -19.18 4.96
CA GLY A 113 13.14 -20.56 4.53
C GLY A 113 12.10 -21.10 3.54
N ILE A 114 11.54 -20.23 2.69
CA ILE A 114 10.49 -20.57 1.72
C ILE A 114 10.96 -20.29 0.28
N GLU A 115 10.30 -20.96 -0.66
CA GLU A 115 10.37 -20.68 -2.09
C GLU A 115 8.95 -20.59 -2.62
N GLN A 116 8.54 -19.41 -3.11
CA GLN A 116 7.16 -19.13 -3.53
C GLN A 116 7.08 -18.92 -5.05
N THR A 117 7.30 -19.97 -5.81
CA THR A 117 7.08 -19.97 -7.28
C THR A 117 5.59 -20.04 -7.64
N SER A 118 4.74 -20.36 -6.67
CA SER A 118 3.27 -20.39 -6.78
C SER A 118 2.62 -19.92 -5.48
N GLU A 119 1.31 -19.67 -5.53
CA GLU A 119 0.53 -19.33 -4.34
C GLU A 119 0.34 -20.56 -3.44
N HIS A 120 0.52 -20.38 -2.13
CA HIS A 120 0.35 -21.44 -1.12
C HIS A 120 -0.87 -21.14 -0.26
N PHE A 121 -1.60 -22.18 0.16
CA PHE A 121 -2.85 -22.06 0.90
C PHE A 121 -2.73 -21.37 2.27
N GLU A 122 -1.58 -21.46 2.91
CA GLU A 122 -1.28 -20.79 4.17
C GLU A 122 -1.13 -19.26 4.05
N TYR A 123 -0.94 -18.77 2.82
CA TYR A 123 -0.79 -17.32 2.54
C TYR A 123 -1.94 -16.76 1.69
N ASP A 124 -2.94 -17.61 1.37
CA ASP A 124 -4.11 -17.19 0.59
C ASP A 124 -5.28 -16.82 1.52
N TYR A 125 -5.65 -15.56 1.55
CA TYR A 125 -6.68 -14.95 2.39
C TYR A 125 -7.78 -14.29 1.53
N CYS A 126 -9.02 -14.03 1.99
CA CYS A 126 -9.62 -14.41 3.25
C CYS A 126 -10.70 -15.46 3.00
N TYR A 127 -10.67 -16.55 3.76
CA TYR A 127 -11.64 -17.66 3.71
C TYR A 127 -12.49 -17.73 4.99
N CYS A 128 -12.63 -16.63 5.75
CA CYS A 128 -13.52 -16.59 6.91
C CYS A 128 -14.98 -16.83 6.49
N GLU A 129 -15.84 -17.13 7.45
CA GLU A 129 -17.26 -17.42 7.20
C GLU A 129 -17.96 -16.29 6.44
N VAL A 130 -17.66 -15.02 6.77
CA VAL A 130 -18.23 -13.85 6.08
C VAL A 130 -17.86 -13.84 4.61
N CYS A 131 -16.58 -14.06 4.27
CA CYS A 131 -16.12 -14.10 2.88
C CYS A 131 -16.75 -15.23 2.11
N ARG A 132 -16.81 -16.44 2.72
CA ARG A 132 -17.42 -17.61 2.11
C ARG A 132 -18.90 -17.41 1.84
N ALA A 133 -19.65 -16.91 2.84
CA ALA A 133 -21.08 -16.64 2.69
C ALA A 133 -21.36 -15.59 1.59
N LYS A 134 -20.62 -14.48 1.58
CA LYS A 134 -20.78 -13.43 0.57
C LYS A 134 -20.44 -13.93 -0.84
N PHE A 135 -19.34 -14.66 -1.00
CA PHE A 135 -18.96 -15.23 -2.30
C PHE A 135 -19.97 -16.27 -2.79
N LYS A 136 -20.44 -17.14 -1.90
CA LYS A 136 -21.49 -18.12 -2.23
C LYS A 136 -22.82 -17.47 -2.62
N ALA A 137 -23.20 -16.38 -1.96
CA ALA A 137 -24.39 -15.63 -2.33
C ALA A 137 -24.28 -15.00 -3.73
N GLN A 138 -23.09 -14.56 -4.12
CA GLN A 138 -22.85 -13.95 -5.43
C GLN A 138 -22.71 -14.97 -6.57
N THR A 139 -22.12 -16.13 -6.31
CA THR A 139 -21.68 -17.07 -7.36
C THR A 139 -22.30 -18.46 -7.28
N GLY A 140 -22.97 -18.79 -6.19
CA GLY A 140 -23.48 -20.14 -5.88
C GLY A 140 -22.37 -21.11 -5.42
N ARG A 141 -21.09 -20.70 -5.34
CA ARG A 141 -19.94 -21.57 -5.06
C ARG A 141 -19.29 -21.22 -3.72
N ASP A 142 -18.82 -22.22 -2.97
CA ASP A 142 -17.96 -21.98 -1.82
C ASP A 142 -16.49 -21.91 -2.27
N PRO A 143 -15.71 -20.89 -1.89
CA PRO A 143 -14.32 -20.77 -2.32
C PRO A 143 -13.42 -21.89 -1.80
N LEU A 144 -13.79 -22.59 -0.72
CA LEU A 144 -13.06 -23.78 -0.26
C LEU A 144 -13.17 -24.96 -1.21
N GLU A 145 -14.24 -25.02 -2.03
CA GLU A 145 -14.48 -26.08 -3.01
C GLU A 145 -13.75 -25.85 -4.34
N LEU A 146 -13.16 -24.66 -4.53
CA LEU A 146 -12.40 -24.34 -5.74
C LEU A 146 -11.11 -25.16 -5.80
N LYS A 147 -10.92 -25.90 -6.89
CA LYS A 147 -9.72 -26.72 -7.10
C LYS A 147 -8.48 -25.85 -7.27
N TYR A 148 -8.61 -24.77 -8.02
CA TYR A 148 -7.53 -23.81 -8.34
C TYR A 148 -7.99 -22.37 -8.03
N PRO A 149 -8.06 -21.96 -6.75
CA PRO A 149 -8.58 -20.63 -6.36
C PRO A 149 -7.71 -19.48 -6.90
N MET A 150 -6.42 -19.73 -7.15
CA MET A 150 -5.49 -18.75 -7.74
C MET A 150 -5.77 -18.48 -9.22
N GLU A 151 -6.56 -19.33 -9.90
CA GLU A 151 -6.94 -19.18 -11.30
C GLU A 151 -8.43 -18.80 -11.46
N ASP A 152 -9.23 -18.88 -10.38
CA ASP A 152 -10.64 -18.53 -10.42
C ASP A 152 -10.84 -17.02 -10.41
N GLN A 153 -11.14 -16.46 -11.58
CA GLN A 153 -11.26 -15.03 -11.76
C GLN A 153 -12.36 -14.40 -10.89
N SER A 154 -13.46 -15.12 -10.63
CA SER A 154 -14.52 -14.63 -9.75
C SER A 154 -14.04 -14.50 -8.32
N TRP A 155 -13.23 -15.46 -7.84
CA TRP A 155 -12.65 -15.42 -6.50
C TRP A 155 -11.54 -14.36 -6.37
N ILE A 156 -10.72 -14.20 -7.41
CA ILE A 156 -9.71 -13.13 -7.47
C ILE A 156 -10.41 -11.77 -7.41
N ASN A 157 -11.38 -11.51 -8.29
CA ASN A 157 -12.10 -10.24 -8.34
C ASN A 157 -12.84 -9.94 -7.04
N PHE A 158 -13.50 -10.94 -6.43
CA PHE A 158 -14.17 -10.77 -5.14
C PHE A 158 -13.25 -10.18 -4.06
N ARG A 159 -11.98 -10.62 -4.03
CA ARG A 159 -10.98 -10.14 -3.06
C ARG A 159 -10.42 -8.76 -3.43
N LEU A 160 -10.16 -8.50 -4.72
CA LEU A 160 -9.76 -7.19 -5.21
C LEU A 160 -10.82 -6.13 -4.88
N ASP A 161 -12.09 -6.44 -5.19
CA ASP A 161 -13.23 -5.56 -4.91
C ASP A 161 -13.43 -5.32 -3.41
N ALA A 162 -13.07 -6.29 -2.57
CA ALA A 162 -13.20 -6.14 -1.12
C ALA A 162 -12.26 -5.05 -0.57
N ILE A 163 -11.01 -5.02 -1.01
CA ILE A 163 -10.06 -3.95 -0.64
C ILE A 163 -10.50 -2.62 -1.25
N THR A 164 -10.92 -2.61 -2.52
CA THR A 164 -11.41 -1.39 -3.20
C THR A 164 -12.57 -0.75 -2.42
N ARG A 165 -13.56 -1.52 -1.97
CA ARG A 165 -14.67 -0.98 -1.15
C ARG A 165 -14.20 -0.35 0.16
N VAL A 166 -13.18 -0.91 0.81
CA VAL A 166 -12.58 -0.30 2.02
C VAL A 166 -11.96 1.04 1.68
N VAL A 167 -11.16 1.08 0.60
CA VAL A 167 -10.51 2.33 0.15
C VAL A 167 -11.55 3.38 -0.24
N ASP A 168 -12.58 3.01 -0.99
CA ASP A 168 -13.65 3.92 -1.40
C ASP A 168 -14.34 4.54 -0.17
N ARG A 169 -14.64 3.73 0.85
CA ARG A 169 -15.27 4.20 2.07
C ARG A 169 -14.39 5.19 2.86
N ILE A 170 -13.10 4.90 2.97
CA ILE A 170 -12.13 5.81 3.62
C ILE A 170 -12.00 7.09 2.80
N THR A 171 -11.86 6.97 1.47
CA THR A 171 -11.67 8.09 0.55
C THR A 171 -12.86 9.04 0.59
N GLU A 172 -14.08 8.50 0.52
CA GLU A 172 -15.31 9.28 0.62
C GLU A 172 -15.35 10.10 1.92
N ALA A 173 -15.05 9.46 3.04
CA ALA A 173 -15.07 10.09 4.35
C ALA A 173 -14.00 11.18 4.51
N VAL A 174 -12.76 10.90 4.11
CA VAL A 174 -11.63 11.86 4.22
C VAL A 174 -11.81 13.05 3.29
N LYS A 175 -12.26 12.81 2.04
CA LYS A 175 -12.51 13.90 1.07
C LYS A 175 -13.70 14.76 1.43
N ALA A 176 -14.69 14.24 2.14
CA ALA A 176 -15.80 15.05 2.65
C ALA A 176 -15.32 16.14 3.61
N ASP A 177 -14.21 15.94 4.29
CA ASP A 177 -13.54 16.92 5.16
C ASP A 177 -12.51 17.80 4.43
N GLY A 178 -12.42 17.69 3.11
CA GLY A 178 -11.51 18.49 2.27
C GLY A 178 -10.02 18.13 2.46
N LYS A 179 -9.72 16.94 2.97
CA LYS A 179 -8.35 16.49 3.22
C LYS A 179 -7.82 15.61 2.08
N ALA A 180 -6.51 15.70 1.84
CA ALA A 180 -5.84 14.87 0.86
C ALA A 180 -5.75 13.41 1.33
N ILE A 181 -5.82 12.48 0.37
CA ILE A 181 -5.67 11.05 0.63
C ILE A 181 -4.75 10.41 -0.41
N SER A 182 -3.77 9.67 0.06
CA SER A 182 -2.81 8.95 -0.77
C SER A 182 -2.53 7.55 -0.22
N ALA A 183 -1.82 6.72 -0.97
CA ALA A 183 -1.47 5.38 -0.50
C ALA A 183 -0.09 4.93 -0.95
N ALA A 184 0.63 4.23 -0.06
CA ALA A 184 1.70 3.33 -0.42
C ALA A 184 1.10 2.07 -1.06
N VAL A 185 1.53 1.75 -2.27
CA VAL A 185 1.01 0.62 -3.04
C VAL A 185 2.15 -0.25 -3.56
N PHE A 186 1.85 -1.51 -3.88
CA PHE A 186 2.86 -2.39 -4.48
C PHE A 186 3.29 -1.86 -5.85
N PRO A 187 4.55 -2.10 -6.25
CA PRO A 187 5.07 -1.59 -7.51
C PRO A 187 4.37 -2.24 -8.70
N GLY A 188 3.84 -1.42 -9.57
CA GLY A 188 3.08 -1.86 -10.74
C GLY A 188 1.71 -2.48 -10.40
N PRO A 189 0.63 -2.04 -11.06
CA PRO A 189 -0.73 -2.54 -10.80
C PRO A 189 -0.89 -4.04 -11.00
N SER A 190 -0.23 -4.62 -12.00
CA SER A 190 -0.29 -6.05 -12.29
C SER A 190 0.35 -6.89 -11.18
N MET A 191 1.50 -6.45 -10.67
CA MET A 191 2.20 -7.09 -9.56
C MET A 191 1.38 -7.00 -8.26
N ALA A 192 0.82 -5.82 -7.97
CA ALA A 192 0.01 -5.56 -6.80
C ALA A 192 -1.22 -6.49 -6.71
N LYS A 193 -1.92 -6.71 -7.83
CA LYS A 193 -3.05 -7.65 -7.90
C LYS A 193 -2.65 -9.07 -7.56
N LYS A 194 -1.50 -9.51 -8.07
CA LYS A 194 -1.00 -10.89 -7.89
C LYS A 194 -0.47 -11.12 -6.48
N MET A 195 0.40 -10.23 -6.02
CA MET A 195 1.16 -10.47 -4.79
C MET A 195 0.37 -10.19 -3.51
N VAL A 196 -0.54 -9.19 -3.55
CA VAL A 196 -1.22 -8.70 -2.33
C VAL A 196 -2.71 -8.39 -2.53
N ARG A 197 -3.29 -8.80 -3.65
CA ARG A 197 -4.71 -8.53 -3.99
C ARG A 197 -5.08 -7.04 -3.90
N GLN A 198 -4.22 -6.18 -4.44
CA GLN A 198 -4.37 -4.73 -4.40
C GLN A 198 -4.63 -4.21 -5.82
N ASP A 199 -5.87 -3.77 -6.11
CA ASP A 199 -6.28 -3.22 -7.41
C ASP A 199 -6.28 -1.69 -7.40
N TRP A 200 -5.17 -1.10 -6.99
CA TRP A 200 -5.05 0.32 -6.77
C TRP A 200 -5.22 1.19 -8.03
N GLY A 201 -5.07 0.60 -9.21
CA GLY A 201 -5.37 1.30 -10.45
C GLY A 201 -6.83 1.74 -10.61
N ASN A 202 -7.75 1.13 -9.86
CA ASN A 202 -9.17 1.47 -9.86
C ASN A 202 -9.60 2.36 -8.69
N TRP A 203 -8.68 2.78 -7.82
CA TRP A 203 -9.00 3.65 -6.69
C TRP A 203 -9.09 5.13 -7.10
N THR A 204 -9.68 5.96 -6.23
CA THR A 204 -9.94 7.40 -6.49
C THR A 204 -9.16 8.32 -5.53
N LEU A 205 -7.91 7.97 -5.27
CA LEU A 205 -7.00 8.75 -4.42
C LEU A 205 -6.45 9.98 -5.15
N ASP A 206 -5.88 10.92 -4.40
CA ASP A 206 -5.22 12.11 -4.96
C ASP A 206 -3.80 11.80 -5.45
N ALA A 207 -3.14 10.83 -4.80
CA ALA A 207 -1.81 10.39 -5.19
C ALA A 207 -1.53 8.93 -4.83
N TYR A 208 -0.67 8.29 -5.61
CA TYR A 208 -0.15 6.94 -5.41
C TYR A 208 1.36 6.98 -5.23
N PHE A 209 1.84 6.17 -4.28
CA PHE A 209 3.26 5.99 -3.97
C PHE A 209 3.63 4.52 -4.16
N PRO A 210 3.82 4.06 -5.42
CA PRO A 210 4.29 2.70 -5.67
C PRO A 210 5.65 2.48 -4.99
N MET A 211 5.73 1.48 -4.13
CA MET A 211 6.96 1.09 -3.40
C MET A 211 7.92 0.35 -4.34
N ILE A 212 8.57 1.09 -5.24
CA ILE A 212 9.47 0.55 -6.25
C ILE A 212 10.84 0.27 -5.63
N TYR A 213 10.85 -0.63 -4.65
CA TYR A 213 12.04 -1.04 -3.89
C TYR A 213 12.74 -2.15 -4.68
N ASN A 214 13.52 -1.75 -5.68
CA ASN A 214 14.11 -2.67 -6.67
C ASN A 214 14.99 -3.76 -6.05
N GLY A 215 15.65 -3.50 -4.93
CA GLY A 215 16.43 -4.49 -4.20
C GLY A 215 15.60 -5.68 -3.70
N PHE A 216 14.33 -5.48 -3.35
CA PHE A 216 13.44 -6.56 -2.92
C PHE A 216 13.13 -7.57 -4.02
N TYR A 217 13.31 -7.18 -5.27
CA TYR A 217 13.03 -8.02 -6.45
C TYR A 217 14.31 -8.44 -7.20
N TYR A 218 15.50 -8.09 -6.67
CA TYR A 218 16.81 -8.28 -7.33
C TYR A 218 16.89 -7.60 -8.70
N GLU A 219 16.22 -6.46 -8.85
CA GLU A 219 16.15 -5.67 -10.07
C GLU A 219 17.11 -4.48 -10.03
N GLY A 220 17.55 -4.03 -11.21
CA GLY A 220 18.35 -2.82 -11.37
C GLY A 220 17.50 -1.54 -11.46
N PRO A 221 18.15 -0.36 -11.58
CA PRO A 221 17.45 0.93 -11.67
C PRO A 221 16.45 1.02 -12.84
N GLU A 222 16.71 0.33 -13.96
CA GLU A 222 15.81 0.32 -15.14
C GLU A 222 14.42 -0.26 -14.83
N TRP A 223 14.32 -1.08 -13.81
CA TRP A 223 13.03 -1.60 -13.35
C TRP A 223 12.16 -0.49 -12.74
N ILE A 224 12.79 0.55 -12.15
CA ILE A 224 12.08 1.72 -11.63
C ILE A 224 11.29 2.37 -12.77
N GLY A 225 11.94 2.62 -13.91
CA GLY A 225 11.28 3.21 -15.07
C GLY A 225 10.11 2.39 -15.59
N ARG A 226 10.29 1.05 -15.73
CA ARG A 226 9.19 0.16 -16.15
C ARG A 226 8.00 0.20 -15.20
N SER A 227 8.26 0.19 -13.89
CA SER A 227 7.21 0.21 -12.87
C SER A 227 6.48 1.56 -12.83
N VAL A 228 7.21 2.67 -12.96
CA VAL A 228 6.62 4.01 -13.08
C VAL A 228 5.75 4.11 -14.33
N GLN A 229 6.24 3.67 -15.48
CA GLN A 229 5.50 3.73 -16.75
C GLN A 229 4.17 2.95 -16.67
N GLU A 230 4.18 1.73 -16.11
CA GLU A 230 2.96 0.96 -15.87
C GLU A 230 1.99 1.70 -14.95
N SER A 231 2.51 2.28 -13.86
CA SER A 231 1.73 3.03 -12.88
C SER A 231 1.08 4.26 -13.48
N VAL A 232 1.85 5.10 -14.16
CA VAL A 232 1.37 6.33 -14.81
C VAL A 232 0.32 6.02 -15.87
N LYS A 233 0.58 5.01 -16.70
CA LYS A 233 -0.37 4.56 -17.71
C LYS A 233 -1.69 4.07 -17.12
N THR A 234 -1.63 3.37 -15.98
CA THR A 234 -2.84 2.84 -15.32
C THR A 234 -3.64 3.94 -14.65
N VAL A 235 -2.97 4.91 -14.02
CA VAL A 235 -3.62 6.06 -13.39
C VAL A 235 -4.22 7.02 -14.43
N ASP A 236 -3.61 7.11 -15.61
CA ASP A 236 -4.11 7.87 -16.77
C ASP A 236 -4.52 9.31 -16.43
N GLY A 237 -3.64 10.03 -15.74
CA GLY A 237 -3.83 11.43 -15.36
C GLY A 237 -4.89 11.70 -14.26
N ARG A 238 -5.56 10.69 -13.73
CA ARG A 238 -6.58 10.83 -12.68
C ARG A 238 -6.01 11.25 -11.32
N ALA A 239 -4.74 10.97 -11.07
CA ALA A 239 -4.03 11.27 -9.84
C ALA A 239 -2.52 11.41 -10.10
N LYS A 240 -1.79 11.92 -9.12
CA LYS A 240 -0.33 11.99 -9.16
C LYS A 240 0.30 10.62 -8.84
N VAL A 241 1.42 10.29 -9.48
CA VAL A 241 2.23 9.09 -9.18
C VAL A 241 3.60 9.55 -8.72
N TYR A 242 3.94 9.24 -7.49
CA TYR A 242 5.25 9.51 -6.90
C TYR A 242 6.01 8.19 -6.76
N ALA A 243 7.16 8.05 -7.41
CA ALA A 243 7.96 6.83 -7.28
C ALA A 243 8.49 6.69 -5.85
N GLY A 244 8.02 5.68 -5.12
CA GLY A 244 8.54 5.31 -3.80
C GLY A 244 9.85 4.54 -3.96
N LEU A 245 10.95 5.09 -3.48
CA LEU A 245 12.29 4.55 -3.64
C LEU A 245 12.88 4.18 -2.27
N MET A 246 13.44 2.99 -2.15
CA MET A 246 14.21 2.57 -0.99
C MET A 246 15.61 3.17 -1.11
N PHE A 247 15.94 4.13 -0.25
CA PHE A 247 17.19 4.86 -0.40
C PHE A 247 18.45 3.98 -0.39
N PRO A 248 18.61 2.98 0.50
CA PRO A 248 19.74 2.06 0.45
C PRO A 248 19.94 1.34 -0.89
N ASP A 249 18.86 0.99 -1.59
CA ASP A 249 18.91 0.25 -2.85
C ASP A 249 19.45 1.10 -4.01
N ILE A 250 19.17 2.41 -3.99
CA ILE A 250 19.51 3.33 -5.08
C ILE A 250 20.75 4.18 -4.81
N LYS A 251 21.34 4.11 -3.61
CA LYS A 251 22.42 4.99 -3.18
C LYS A 251 23.59 5.08 -4.16
N ASN A 252 23.98 3.95 -4.78
CA ASN A 252 25.10 3.90 -5.72
C ASN A 252 24.71 4.35 -7.15
N ASP A 253 23.43 4.27 -7.49
CA ASP A 253 22.88 4.60 -8.81
C ASP A 253 21.87 5.77 -8.71
N PHE A 254 22.10 6.69 -7.77
CA PHE A 254 21.11 7.69 -7.35
C PHE A 254 20.56 8.55 -8.50
N GLU A 255 21.44 9.18 -9.29
CA GLU A 255 20.99 10.00 -10.44
C GLU A 255 20.26 9.14 -11.49
N LYS A 256 20.75 7.91 -11.75
CA LYS A 256 20.10 6.99 -12.68
C LYS A 256 18.70 6.59 -12.21
N ALA A 257 18.53 6.29 -10.91
CA ALA A 257 17.23 5.98 -10.35
C ALA A 257 16.24 7.16 -10.48
N LEU A 258 16.72 8.38 -10.31
CA LEU A 258 15.93 9.60 -10.53
C LEU A 258 15.57 9.79 -12.01
N ASP A 259 16.54 9.60 -12.94
CA ASP A 259 16.27 9.66 -14.38
C ASP A 259 15.19 8.64 -14.76
N GLU A 260 15.30 7.38 -14.30
CA GLU A 260 14.31 6.35 -14.55
C GLU A 260 12.91 6.72 -14.01
N ALA A 261 12.83 7.37 -12.86
CA ALA A 261 11.55 7.81 -12.31
C ALA A 261 10.95 8.97 -13.13
N PHE A 262 11.69 10.05 -13.34
CA PHE A 262 11.17 11.27 -13.96
C PHE A 262 10.96 11.14 -15.46
N ASP A 263 11.88 10.49 -16.18
CA ASP A 263 11.81 10.32 -17.64
C ASP A 263 10.66 9.36 -18.04
N ASN A 264 10.15 8.54 -17.11
CA ASN A 264 8.98 7.68 -17.29
C ASN A 264 7.67 8.25 -16.73
N GLY A 265 7.66 9.53 -16.33
CA GLY A 265 6.45 10.29 -16.05
C GLY A 265 6.01 10.34 -14.58
N ALA A 266 6.88 9.99 -13.62
CA ALA A 266 6.58 10.23 -12.22
C ALA A 266 6.38 11.74 -11.95
N SER A 267 5.38 12.06 -11.16
CA SER A 267 5.13 13.44 -10.68
C SER A 267 6.18 13.91 -9.68
N GLY A 268 6.94 12.98 -9.11
CA GLY A 268 7.99 13.19 -8.14
C GLY A 268 8.48 11.86 -7.58
N VAL A 269 9.31 11.94 -6.53
CA VAL A 269 9.82 10.77 -5.81
C VAL A 269 9.55 10.89 -4.32
N SER A 270 9.44 9.75 -3.64
CA SER A 270 9.40 9.64 -2.18
C SER A 270 10.52 8.68 -1.75
N PHE A 271 11.29 9.07 -0.74
CA PHE A 271 12.35 8.21 -0.21
C PHE A 271 11.88 7.54 1.07
N PHE A 272 11.99 6.21 1.11
CA PHE A 272 11.87 5.44 2.32
C PHE A 272 13.28 5.13 2.86
N ASP A 273 13.43 5.14 4.20
CA ASP A 273 14.72 5.05 4.90
C ASP A 273 15.66 6.21 4.48
N GLY A 274 15.23 7.40 4.83
CA GLY A 274 15.60 8.74 4.39
C GLY A 274 17.05 9.00 3.98
N PRO A 275 17.27 9.78 2.92
CA PRO A 275 18.61 10.20 2.49
C PRO A 275 19.26 11.12 3.53
N SER A 276 20.60 11.03 3.62
CA SER A 276 21.38 11.98 4.40
C SER A 276 21.35 13.38 3.77
N ASP A 277 21.76 14.42 4.52
CA ASP A 277 21.84 15.79 4.02
C ASP A 277 22.64 15.92 2.72
N GLU A 278 23.72 15.12 2.57
CA GLU A 278 24.51 15.06 1.34
C GLU A 278 23.65 14.71 0.13
N TYR A 279 22.78 13.69 0.26
CA TYR A 279 21.92 13.24 -0.83
C TYR A 279 20.71 14.16 -1.03
N LEU A 280 20.23 14.84 0.01
CA LEU A 280 19.23 15.89 -0.14
C LEU A 280 19.78 17.06 -0.96
N HIS A 281 21.05 17.46 -0.74
CA HIS A 281 21.72 18.45 -1.58
C HIS A 281 21.93 17.96 -3.03
N LYS A 282 22.32 16.69 -3.22
CA LYS A 282 22.42 16.08 -4.57
C LYS A 282 21.07 16.07 -5.27
N PHE A 283 20.00 15.73 -4.55
CA PHE A 283 18.64 15.72 -5.09
C PHE A 283 18.21 17.13 -5.53
N LYS A 284 18.44 18.15 -4.71
CA LYS A 284 18.16 19.53 -5.05
C LYS A 284 18.94 19.97 -6.30
N ALA A 285 20.25 19.70 -6.35
CA ALA A 285 21.07 20.00 -7.53
C ALA A 285 20.59 19.27 -8.79
N TYR A 286 20.12 18.02 -8.66
CA TYR A 286 19.50 17.27 -9.76
C TYR A 286 18.23 17.95 -10.27
N LEU A 287 17.32 18.37 -9.38
CA LEU A 287 16.09 19.06 -9.75
C LEU A 287 16.39 20.39 -10.48
N ASP A 288 17.34 21.18 -9.97
CA ASP A 288 17.77 22.43 -10.59
C ASP A 288 18.35 22.18 -12.01
N LYS A 289 19.19 21.14 -12.17
CA LYS A 289 19.78 20.73 -13.46
C LYS A 289 18.72 20.32 -14.49
N LYS A 290 17.67 19.63 -14.04
CA LYS A 290 16.56 19.17 -14.89
C LYS A 290 15.46 20.23 -15.09
N GLY A 291 15.55 21.39 -14.43
CA GLY A 291 14.52 22.43 -14.47
C GLY A 291 13.20 22.00 -13.80
N LEU A 292 13.27 21.01 -12.91
CA LEU A 292 12.12 20.52 -12.14
C LEU A 292 11.94 21.41 -10.91
N LYS A 293 10.69 21.79 -10.63
CA LYS A 293 10.37 22.59 -9.44
C LYS A 293 9.98 21.69 -8.29
N THR A 294 10.40 22.03 -7.08
CA THR A 294 9.77 21.54 -5.85
C THR A 294 8.50 22.37 -5.63
N GLU A 295 7.35 21.79 -5.92
CA GLU A 295 6.06 22.35 -5.51
C GLU A 295 5.84 22.13 -4.00
#